data_fba5fbb0ee1a736ca4ba13094180572b
#
_entry.id   fba5fbb0ee1a736ca4ba13094180572b
#
_cell.length_a   1.000
_cell.length_b   1.000
_cell.length_c   1.000
_cell.angle_alpha   90.00
_cell.angle_beta   90.00
_cell.angle_gamma   90.00
#
_symmetry.space_group_name_H-M   'P 1'
#
loop_
_entity.id
_entity.type
_entity.pdbx_description
1 polymer ?
#
loop_
_entity_poly.entity_id
_entity_poly.type
_entity_poly.pdbx_seq_one_letter_code
_entity_poly.pdbx_strand_id
1 'polypeptide(L)'
;MLLRNGKLLQWSRHYAKLFKDCLTLNFPCPAEALLQQELEFLTRNTRDGIVKILVTRGRSQRGYAPALHPTATRILSLNPLPAYPEIYSKSGVRLHLCQLRLAHQPRLAGAKHLNRLENILAAAEWNDPEIAEGLLLDESGNVIEGVRSNLFMVKDAELITPDLSQCGVAGVTRERLIERAATQGMPCRITNVSLPDLLQADEIFLVNTVIGVWPVREMPGYFCEHFPVAHDIQDWLLNENN
;
A
#
# COMPACT_ATOMS: atom_id res chain seq x y z
N MET A 1 7.85 -6.44 1.10
CA MET A 1 7.11 -7.72 1.06
C MET A 1 7.35 -8.49 2.33
N LEU A 2 6.46 -9.42 2.68
CA LEU A 2 6.64 -10.28 3.85
C LEU A 2 7.52 -11.49 3.51
N LEU A 3 8.40 -11.83 4.44
CA LEU A 3 9.06 -13.14 4.55
C LEU A 3 8.32 -13.91 5.64
N ARG A 4 7.81 -15.09 5.34
CA ARG A 4 7.14 -15.99 6.29
C ARG A 4 7.60 -17.42 6.07
N ASN A 5 7.98 -18.10 7.16
CA ASN A 5 8.50 -19.46 7.11
C ASN A 5 9.62 -19.67 6.06
N GLY A 6 10.48 -18.66 5.88
CA GLY A 6 11.56 -18.65 4.90
C GLY A 6 11.13 -18.40 3.45
N LYS A 7 9.85 -18.11 3.19
CA LYS A 7 9.33 -17.83 1.85
C LYS A 7 8.94 -16.35 1.70
N LEU A 8 9.30 -15.75 0.57
CA LEU A 8 8.85 -14.41 0.19
C LEU A 8 7.42 -14.50 -0.35
N LEU A 9 6.47 -13.91 0.38
CA LEU A 9 5.07 -13.94 -0.01
C LEU A 9 4.82 -13.03 -1.22
N GLN A 10 4.06 -13.56 -2.19
CA GLN A 10 3.62 -12.81 -3.39
C GLN A 10 4.78 -12.21 -4.21
N TRP A 11 5.92 -12.92 -4.28
CA TRP A 11 7.12 -12.43 -4.99
C TRP A 11 6.82 -11.98 -6.42
N SER A 12 6.15 -12.82 -7.21
CA SER A 12 5.86 -12.50 -8.61
C SER A 12 5.06 -11.21 -8.78
N ARG A 13 4.10 -10.94 -7.88
CA ARG A 13 3.32 -9.70 -7.89
C ARG A 13 4.16 -8.49 -7.48
N HIS A 14 5.02 -8.65 -6.49
CA HIS A 14 5.94 -7.58 -6.08
C HIS A 14 6.95 -7.25 -7.16
N TYR A 15 7.47 -8.28 -7.87
CA TYR A 15 8.37 -8.05 -8.99
C TYR A 15 7.65 -7.39 -10.18
N ALA A 16 6.46 -7.87 -10.54
CA ALA A 16 5.65 -7.24 -11.59
C ALA A 16 5.37 -5.76 -11.30
N LYS A 17 5.03 -5.44 -10.02
CA LYS A 17 4.87 -4.05 -9.58
C LYS A 17 6.15 -3.24 -9.71
N LEU A 18 7.29 -3.77 -9.26
CA LEU A 18 8.60 -3.12 -9.40
C LEU A 18 8.94 -2.87 -10.87
N PHE A 19 8.68 -3.85 -11.74
CA PHE A 19 8.91 -3.74 -13.17
C PHE A 19 8.07 -2.62 -13.79
N LYS A 20 6.77 -2.58 -13.49
CA LYS A 20 5.85 -1.53 -13.93
C LYS A 20 6.30 -0.14 -13.45
N ASP A 21 6.72 -0.04 -12.19
CA ASP A 21 7.20 1.23 -11.61
C ASP A 21 8.51 1.71 -12.26
N CYS A 22 9.43 0.81 -12.55
CA CYS A 22 10.66 1.13 -13.29
C CYS A 22 10.35 1.65 -14.71
N LEU A 23 9.37 1.03 -15.40
CA LEU A 23 8.91 1.52 -16.71
C LEU A 23 8.29 2.92 -16.60
N THR A 24 7.41 3.14 -15.63
CA THR A 24 6.81 4.45 -15.37
C THR A 24 7.87 5.52 -15.13
N LEU A 25 8.94 5.17 -14.41
CA LEU A 25 10.06 6.06 -14.10
C LEU A 25 11.14 6.08 -15.20
N ASN A 26 10.91 5.38 -16.31
CA ASN A 26 11.77 5.32 -17.49
C ASN A 26 13.23 4.94 -17.19
N PHE A 27 13.42 3.80 -16.50
CA PHE A 27 14.75 3.16 -16.37
C PHE A 27 14.63 1.63 -16.32
N PRO A 28 15.67 0.88 -16.69
CA PRO A 28 15.61 -0.57 -16.75
C PRO A 28 15.42 -1.19 -15.36
N CYS A 29 14.44 -2.08 -15.25
CA CYS A 29 14.26 -2.88 -14.04
C CYS A 29 15.39 -3.91 -13.94
N PRO A 30 15.95 -4.15 -12.74
CA PRO A 30 16.87 -5.26 -12.53
C PRO A 30 16.24 -6.60 -12.90
N ALA A 31 17.03 -7.51 -13.48
CA ALA A 31 16.55 -8.83 -13.86
C ALA A 31 15.99 -9.60 -12.64
N GLU A 32 14.89 -10.32 -12.82
CA GLU A 32 14.23 -11.06 -11.74
C GLU A 32 15.16 -12.09 -11.09
N ALA A 33 15.87 -12.87 -11.91
CA ALA A 33 16.80 -13.89 -11.43
C ALA A 33 17.92 -13.30 -10.55
N LEU A 34 18.41 -12.09 -10.88
CA LEU A 34 19.41 -11.41 -10.07
C LEU A 34 18.86 -11.02 -8.70
N LEU A 35 17.64 -10.45 -8.66
CA LEU A 35 17.00 -10.09 -7.40
C LEU A 35 16.66 -11.32 -6.56
N GLN A 36 16.23 -12.41 -7.18
CA GLN A 36 15.97 -13.67 -6.47
C GLN A 36 17.23 -14.20 -5.79
N GLN A 37 18.35 -14.25 -6.50
CA GLN A 37 19.63 -14.68 -5.95
C GLN A 37 20.08 -13.80 -4.77
N GLU A 38 19.98 -12.47 -4.91
CA GLU A 38 20.31 -11.52 -3.84
C GLU A 38 19.38 -11.69 -2.62
N LEU A 39 18.10 -11.94 -2.86
CA LEU A 39 17.10 -12.16 -1.81
C LEU A 39 17.30 -13.47 -1.07
N GLU A 40 17.59 -14.56 -1.78
CA GLU A 40 17.92 -15.86 -1.17
C GLU A 40 19.15 -15.74 -0.25
N PHE A 41 20.18 -15.04 -0.70
CA PHE A 41 21.35 -14.77 0.13
C PHE A 41 20.98 -13.95 1.38
N LEU A 42 20.17 -12.89 1.22
CA LEU A 42 19.78 -12.01 2.32
C LEU A 42 18.92 -12.72 3.37
N THR A 43 18.03 -13.62 2.94
CA THR A 43 17.01 -14.24 3.82
C THR A 43 17.39 -15.62 4.36
N ARG A 44 18.51 -16.21 3.91
CA ARG A 44 18.93 -17.61 4.18
C ARG A 44 18.88 -18.06 5.63
N ASN A 45 19.07 -17.13 6.59
CA ASN A 45 19.11 -17.42 8.02
C ASN A 45 17.92 -16.83 8.79
N THR A 46 16.89 -16.37 8.08
CA THR A 46 15.73 -15.71 8.69
C THR A 46 14.45 -16.35 8.21
N ARG A 47 13.56 -16.67 9.15
CA ARG A 47 12.26 -17.27 8.82
C ARG A 47 11.19 -16.23 8.57
N ASP A 48 11.17 -15.17 9.36
CA ASP A 48 10.10 -14.18 9.35
C ASP A 48 10.68 -12.76 9.39
N GLY A 49 10.13 -11.88 8.55
CA GLY A 49 10.60 -10.51 8.47
C GLY A 49 9.94 -9.70 7.35
N ILE A 50 10.43 -8.49 7.16
CA ILE A 50 10.03 -7.61 6.07
C ILE A 50 11.23 -7.38 5.16
N VAL A 51 11.10 -7.77 3.91
CA VAL A 51 12.08 -7.46 2.87
C VAL A 51 11.66 -6.18 2.16
N LYS A 52 12.60 -5.24 2.05
CA LYS A 52 12.47 -4.00 1.30
C LYS A 52 13.50 -3.99 0.16
N ILE A 53 13.04 -3.71 -1.05
CA ILE A 53 13.87 -3.50 -2.22
C ILE A 53 13.75 -2.04 -2.63
N LEU A 54 14.87 -1.35 -2.69
CA LEU A 54 14.99 -0.01 -3.26
C LEU A 54 15.80 -0.11 -4.55
N VAL A 55 15.27 0.48 -5.61
CA VAL A 55 15.97 0.58 -6.89
C VAL A 55 16.06 2.05 -7.26
N THR A 56 17.25 2.52 -7.53
CA THR A 56 17.46 3.87 -8.04
C THR A 56 18.00 3.81 -9.46
N ARG A 57 17.86 4.90 -10.19
CA ARG A 57 18.38 5.00 -11.55
C ARG A 57 19.92 4.89 -11.64
N GLY A 58 20.62 4.97 -10.50
CA GLY A 58 22.07 4.96 -10.42
C GLY A 58 22.67 6.36 -10.53
N ARG A 59 23.91 6.43 -10.97
CA ARG A 59 24.68 7.67 -11.04
C ARG A 59 24.36 8.46 -12.31
N SER A 60 24.32 9.80 -12.19
CA SER A 60 24.22 10.73 -13.31
C SER A 60 25.24 11.86 -13.13
N GLN A 61 25.39 12.69 -14.16
CA GLN A 61 26.14 13.95 -14.05
C GLN A 61 25.32 14.97 -13.20
N ARG A 62 25.94 16.09 -12.91
CA ARG A 62 25.28 17.20 -12.19
C ARG A 62 24.03 17.66 -12.95
N GLY A 63 22.96 17.92 -12.22
CA GLY A 63 21.70 18.39 -12.75
C GLY A 63 20.62 17.29 -12.75
N TYR A 64 19.52 17.53 -13.48
CA TYR A 64 18.36 16.63 -13.49
C TYR A 64 18.29 15.75 -14.73
N ALA A 65 19.20 15.93 -15.69
CA ALA A 65 19.22 15.10 -16.89
C ALA A 65 19.62 13.65 -16.51
N PRO A 66 18.80 12.64 -16.86
CA PRO A 66 19.16 11.26 -16.60
C PRO A 66 20.34 10.83 -17.50
N ALA A 67 21.13 9.87 -17.03
CA ALA A 67 22.13 9.22 -17.87
C ALA A 67 21.45 8.51 -19.06
N LEU A 68 22.07 8.53 -20.23
CA LEU A 68 21.57 7.85 -21.44
C LEU A 68 21.49 6.31 -21.23
N HIS A 69 22.45 5.76 -20.52
CA HIS A 69 22.53 4.33 -20.19
C HIS A 69 22.61 4.17 -18.66
N PRO A 70 21.47 4.28 -17.94
CA PRO A 70 21.48 4.20 -16.49
C PRO A 70 21.79 2.78 -16.03
N THR A 71 22.69 2.66 -15.05
CA THR A 71 22.95 1.42 -14.33
C THR A 71 22.26 1.52 -12.98
N ALA A 72 21.19 0.75 -12.81
CA ALA A 72 20.40 0.80 -11.58
C ALA A 72 21.23 0.36 -10.35
N THR A 73 21.07 1.10 -9.24
CA THR A 73 21.59 0.68 -7.94
C THR A 73 20.46 0.03 -7.16
N ARG A 74 20.75 -1.15 -6.58
CA ARG A 74 19.80 -1.92 -5.75
C ARG A 74 20.26 -1.88 -4.30
N ILE A 75 19.30 -1.70 -3.41
CA ILE A 75 19.49 -1.80 -1.95
C ILE A 75 18.41 -2.73 -1.44
N LEU A 76 18.84 -3.87 -0.90
CA LEU A 76 17.95 -4.85 -0.30
C LEU A 76 18.16 -4.82 1.21
N SER A 77 17.09 -4.78 1.98
CA SER A 77 17.16 -4.83 3.44
C SER A 77 16.14 -5.81 4.00
N LEU A 78 16.54 -6.48 5.07
CA LEU A 78 15.70 -7.34 5.87
C LEU A 78 15.50 -6.70 7.23
N ASN A 79 14.26 -6.55 7.65
CA ASN A 79 13.87 -5.89 8.87
C ASN A 79 12.96 -6.80 9.70
N PRO A 80 12.92 -6.67 11.03
CA PRO A 80 11.99 -7.41 11.86
C PRO A 80 10.54 -7.04 11.52
N LEU A 81 9.62 -7.94 11.85
CA LEU A 81 8.19 -7.66 11.76
C LEU A 81 7.82 -6.60 12.81
N PRO A 82 7.00 -5.61 12.47
CA PRO A 82 6.49 -4.67 13.45
C PRO A 82 5.54 -5.38 14.42
N ALA A 83 5.65 -5.05 15.70
CA ALA A 83 4.75 -5.55 16.73
C ALA A 83 3.50 -4.65 16.81
N TYR A 84 2.60 -4.79 15.84
CA TYR A 84 1.32 -4.10 15.91
C TYR A 84 0.41 -4.75 16.95
N PRO A 85 -0.36 -3.96 17.73
CA PRO A 85 -1.37 -4.49 18.64
C PRO A 85 -2.40 -5.33 17.88
N GLU A 86 -2.72 -6.53 18.38
CA GLU A 86 -3.73 -7.40 17.76
C GLU A 86 -5.11 -6.74 17.67
N ILE A 87 -5.40 -5.80 18.56
CA ILE A 87 -6.64 -5.04 18.57
C ILE A 87 -6.88 -4.31 17.24
N TYR A 88 -5.82 -3.92 16.52
CA TYR A 88 -5.92 -3.22 15.23
C TYR A 88 -6.61 -4.06 14.16
N SER A 89 -6.32 -5.35 14.11
CA SER A 89 -6.97 -6.27 13.17
C SER A 89 -8.33 -6.76 13.65
N LYS A 90 -8.54 -6.86 14.97
CA LYS A 90 -9.77 -7.42 15.57
C LYS A 90 -10.88 -6.38 15.73
N SER A 91 -10.54 -5.24 16.31
CA SER A 91 -11.54 -4.21 16.70
C SER A 91 -11.38 -2.89 15.94
N GLY A 92 -10.48 -2.89 14.96
CA GLY A 92 -10.27 -1.75 14.09
C GLY A 92 -9.38 -0.65 14.68
N VAL A 93 -8.97 0.25 13.81
CA VAL A 93 -8.04 1.35 14.08
C VAL A 93 -8.74 2.70 14.10
N ARG A 94 -8.10 3.68 14.76
CA ARG A 94 -8.45 5.10 14.65
C ARG A 94 -7.59 5.77 13.61
N LEU A 95 -8.21 6.63 12.79
CA LEU A 95 -7.52 7.40 11.76
C LEU A 95 -7.47 8.90 12.09
N HIS A 96 -6.35 9.51 11.72
CA HIS A 96 -6.25 10.95 11.57
C HIS A 96 -6.67 11.38 10.15
N LEU A 97 -7.53 12.38 10.02
CA LEU A 97 -7.81 13.00 8.72
C LEU A 97 -6.74 14.06 8.45
N CYS A 98 -5.81 13.75 7.56
CA CYS A 98 -4.68 14.62 7.28
C CYS A 98 -5.12 15.96 6.64
N GLN A 99 -4.48 17.05 7.05
CA GLN A 99 -4.66 18.38 6.45
C GLN A 99 -3.91 18.47 5.11
N LEU A 100 -2.75 17.84 5.03
CA LEU A 100 -1.97 17.73 3.80
C LEU A 100 -2.82 17.10 2.70
N ARG A 101 -2.69 17.64 1.48
CA ARG A 101 -3.32 17.10 0.27
C ARG A 101 -2.26 16.58 -0.67
N LEU A 102 -2.52 15.40 -1.29
CA LEU A 102 -1.67 14.86 -2.33
C LEU A 102 -1.82 15.67 -3.61
N ALA A 103 -0.71 16.11 -4.16
CA ALA A 103 -0.69 16.82 -5.44
C ALA A 103 -0.98 15.85 -6.60
N HIS A 104 -1.69 16.32 -7.61
CA HIS A 104 -1.93 15.56 -8.83
C HIS A 104 -0.66 15.48 -9.69
N GLN A 105 -0.20 14.28 -9.94
CA GLN A 105 0.86 13.98 -10.90
C GLN A 105 0.57 12.67 -11.63
N PRO A 106 -0.27 12.70 -12.69
CA PRO A 106 -0.71 11.49 -13.38
C PRO A 106 0.43 10.58 -13.89
N ARG A 107 1.58 11.18 -14.21
CA ARG A 107 2.75 10.41 -14.66
C ARG A 107 3.42 9.61 -13.56
N LEU A 108 3.18 9.93 -12.29
CA LEU A 108 3.69 9.22 -11.12
C LEU A 108 2.60 8.44 -10.38
N ALA A 109 1.34 8.68 -10.75
CA ALA A 109 0.18 8.07 -10.14
C ALA A 109 0.26 6.54 -10.20
N GLY A 110 -0.07 5.91 -9.09
CA GLY A 110 0.04 4.47 -8.90
C GLY A 110 1.46 3.94 -8.66
N ALA A 111 2.52 4.68 -9.02
CA ALA A 111 3.90 4.23 -8.85
C ALA A 111 4.39 4.34 -7.39
N LYS A 112 5.12 3.32 -6.92
CA LYS A 112 5.73 3.33 -5.59
C LYS A 112 7.17 3.89 -5.66
N HIS A 113 7.29 5.19 -5.90
CA HIS A 113 8.57 5.89 -5.98
C HIS A 113 9.10 6.35 -4.60
N LEU A 114 10.35 6.87 -4.57
CA LEU A 114 11.00 7.31 -3.32
C LEU A 114 10.68 8.76 -2.92
N ASN A 115 10.05 9.54 -3.78
CA ASN A 115 9.61 10.91 -3.47
C ASN A 115 8.34 10.85 -2.61
N ARG A 116 8.50 10.73 -1.28
CA ARG A 116 7.43 10.53 -0.29
C ARG A 116 7.41 11.60 0.80
N LEU A 117 7.78 12.82 0.45
CA LEU A 117 7.74 13.94 1.39
C LEU A 117 6.32 14.24 1.87
N GLU A 118 5.32 14.16 0.98
CA GLU A 118 3.90 14.31 1.34
C GLU A 118 3.49 13.30 2.42
N ASN A 119 3.83 12.01 2.24
CA ASN A 119 3.53 10.98 3.24
C ASN A 119 4.25 11.24 4.58
N ILE A 120 5.50 11.74 4.56
CA ILE A 120 6.26 12.07 5.77
C ILE A 120 5.63 13.26 6.51
N LEU A 121 5.28 14.31 5.78
CA LEU A 121 4.65 15.51 6.35
C LEU A 121 3.27 15.17 6.92
N ALA A 122 2.48 14.40 6.20
CA ALA A 122 1.19 13.93 6.68
C ALA A 122 1.34 13.08 7.96
N ALA A 123 2.29 12.13 7.99
CA ALA A 123 2.54 11.31 9.18
C ALA A 123 2.99 12.12 10.41
N ALA A 124 3.50 13.33 10.21
CA ALA A 124 3.90 14.24 11.28
C ALA A 124 2.75 15.09 11.84
N GLU A 125 1.53 14.99 11.28
CA GLU A 125 0.38 15.78 11.74
C GLU A 125 -0.20 15.30 13.06
N TRP A 126 0.13 14.10 13.51
CA TRP A 126 -0.36 13.53 14.78
C TRP A 126 0.76 12.91 15.60
N ASN A 127 0.57 12.93 16.92
CA ASN A 127 1.42 12.27 17.91
C ASN A 127 0.61 11.45 18.92
N ASP A 128 -0.71 11.33 18.71
CA ASP A 128 -1.59 10.49 19.52
C ASP A 128 -1.30 9.00 19.24
N PRO A 129 -0.86 8.21 20.25
CA PRO A 129 -0.55 6.79 20.08
C PRO A 129 -1.76 5.93 19.74
N GLU A 130 -2.97 6.42 19.97
CA GLU A 130 -4.21 5.75 19.60
C GLU A 130 -4.53 5.83 18.11
N ILE A 131 -3.88 6.75 17.38
CA ILE A 131 -4.04 6.89 15.93
C ILE A 131 -3.03 5.98 15.24
N ALA A 132 -3.54 5.00 14.53
CA ALA A 132 -2.71 4.00 13.85
C ALA A 132 -2.26 4.43 12.45
N GLU A 133 -3.04 5.28 11.76
CA GLU A 133 -2.81 5.67 10.38
C GLU A 133 -3.44 7.02 10.07
N GLY A 134 -2.94 7.72 9.05
CA GLY A 134 -3.54 8.95 8.52
C GLY A 134 -4.28 8.69 7.21
N LEU A 135 -5.40 9.36 7.01
CA LEU A 135 -6.17 9.36 5.76
C LEU A 135 -5.77 10.55 4.91
N LEU A 136 -5.38 10.31 3.67
CA LEU A 136 -4.97 11.31 2.70
C LEU A 136 -6.06 11.55 1.65
N LEU A 137 -6.32 12.83 1.41
CA LEU A 137 -7.13 13.29 0.29
C LEU A 137 -6.22 13.96 -0.75
N ASP A 138 -6.72 14.07 -1.98
CA ASP A 138 -6.07 14.87 -3.02
C ASP A 138 -6.43 16.37 -2.91
N GLU A 139 -5.85 17.19 -3.77
CA GLU A 139 -6.12 18.63 -3.84
C GLU A 139 -7.55 18.98 -4.28
N SER A 140 -8.27 18.02 -4.88
CA SER A 140 -9.69 18.14 -5.24
C SER A 140 -10.64 17.71 -4.12
N GLY A 141 -10.11 17.17 -3.00
CA GLY A 141 -10.88 16.71 -1.85
C GLY A 141 -11.37 15.27 -1.97
N ASN A 142 -10.92 14.51 -2.98
CA ASN A 142 -11.20 13.08 -3.06
C ASN A 142 -10.32 12.29 -2.09
N VAL A 143 -10.88 11.29 -1.47
CA VAL A 143 -10.14 10.30 -0.66
C VAL A 143 -9.24 9.47 -1.58
N ILE A 144 -7.97 9.29 -1.21
CA ILE A 144 -7.00 8.57 -2.01
C ILE A 144 -6.51 7.30 -1.31
N GLU A 145 -5.81 7.44 -0.20
CA GLU A 145 -5.18 6.30 0.49
C GLU A 145 -4.82 6.66 1.94
N GLY A 146 -4.38 5.69 2.72
CA GLY A 146 -3.65 5.96 3.96
C GLY A 146 -2.21 6.39 3.69
N VAL A 147 -1.54 6.97 4.69
CA VAL A 147 -0.14 7.40 4.55
C VAL A 147 0.78 6.26 4.06
N ARG A 148 0.47 5.00 4.41
CA ARG A 148 1.24 3.79 4.01
C ARG A 148 0.37 2.62 3.56
N SER A 149 -0.93 2.84 3.34
CA SER A 149 -1.92 1.80 3.02
C SER A 149 -2.88 2.28 1.94
N ASN A 150 -3.51 1.34 1.22
CA ASN A 150 -4.66 1.65 0.38
C ASN A 150 -5.95 1.52 1.19
N LEU A 151 -7.01 2.15 0.70
CA LEU A 151 -8.32 2.16 1.33
C LEU A 151 -9.35 1.44 0.47
N PHE A 152 -10.24 0.72 1.16
CA PHE A 152 -11.51 0.25 0.64
C PHE A 152 -12.63 0.71 1.56
N MET A 153 -13.80 0.94 0.99
CA MET A 153 -15.05 1.07 1.72
C MET A 153 -16.05 0.05 1.21
N VAL A 154 -16.97 -0.34 2.06
CA VAL A 154 -18.14 -1.15 1.73
C VAL A 154 -19.36 -0.26 1.78
N LYS A 155 -20.19 -0.31 0.76
CA LYS A 155 -21.48 0.38 0.73
C LYS A 155 -22.48 -0.48 -0.04
N ASP A 156 -23.63 -0.78 0.59
CA ASP A 156 -24.71 -1.57 -0.01
C ASP A 156 -24.19 -2.91 -0.61
N ALA A 157 -23.31 -3.62 0.13
CA ALA A 157 -22.63 -4.85 -0.27
C ALA A 157 -21.70 -4.72 -1.50
N GLU A 158 -21.35 -3.52 -1.92
CA GLU A 158 -20.35 -3.24 -2.94
C GLU A 158 -19.01 -2.84 -2.29
N LEU A 159 -17.88 -3.38 -2.79
CA LEU A 159 -16.57 -2.86 -2.49
C LEU A 159 -16.27 -1.65 -3.37
N ILE A 160 -15.76 -0.59 -2.76
CA ILE A 160 -15.35 0.62 -3.46
C ILE A 160 -13.93 0.96 -3.02
N THR A 161 -13.06 1.25 -3.98
CA THR A 161 -11.69 1.73 -3.70
C THR A 161 -11.42 2.98 -4.53
N PRO A 162 -10.70 3.98 -3.97
CA PRO A 162 -10.40 5.20 -4.68
C PRO A 162 -9.69 4.98 -6.03
N ASP A 163 -10.02 5.81 -7.01
CA ASP A 163 -9.25 5.94 -8.24
C ASP A 163 -7.89 6.57 -7.94
N LEU A 164 -6.84 5.97 -8.46
CA LEU A 164 -5.46 6.38 -8.26
C LEU A 164 -4.82 6.89 -9.57
N SER A 165 -5.63 7.39 -10.51
CA SER A 165 -5.14 7.87 -11.80
C SER A 165 -4.42 9.22 -11.73
N GLN A 166 -4.65 9.99 -10.66
CA GLN A 166 -4.07 11.31 -10.48
C GLN A 166 -2.90 11.31 -9.47
N CYS A 167 -2.98 10.51 -8.42
CA CYS A 167 -1.97 10.39 -7.36
C CYS A 167 -2.13 9.07 -6.59
N GLY A 168 -1.36 8.87 -5.52
CA GLY A 168 -1.41 7.64 -4.71
C GLY A 168 -0.57 6.49 -5.25
N VAL A 169 -0.63 5.34 -4.59
CA VAL A 169 0.12 4.12 -4.90
C VAL A 169 -0.82 2.94 -5.14
N ALA A 170 -0.75 2.34 -6.32
CA ALA A 170 -1.46 1.08 -6.60
C ALA A 170 -0.72 -0.08 -5.90
N GLY A 171 -1.16 -0.43 -4.69
CA GLY A 171 -0.52 -1.45 -3.86
C GLY A 171 -0.85 -2.87 -4.31
N VAL A 172 0.10 -3.80 -4.12
CA VAL A 172 -0.07 -5.22 -4.48
C VAL A 172 -1.28 -5.85 -3.77
N THR A 173 -1.49 -5.55 -2.49
CA THR A 173 -2.65 -6.07 -1.74
C THR A 173 -3.97 -5.50 -2.28
N ARG A 174 -3.99 -4.21 -2.66
CA ARG A 174 -5.16 -3.60 -3.31
C ARG A 174 -5.51 -4.32 -4.62
N GLU A 175 -4.53 -4.55 -5.49
CA GLU A 175 -4.74 -5.26 -6.77
C GLU A 175 -5.27 -6.67 -6.55
N ARG A 176 -4.71 -7.42 -5.57
CA ARG A 176 -5.19 -8.76 -5.21
C ARG A 176 -6.67 -8.75 -4.79
N LEU A 177 -7.09 -7.77 -4.00
CA LEU A 177 -8.49 -7.68 -3.56
C LEU A 177 -9.43 -7.36 -4.72
N ILE A 178 -9.05 -6.48 -5.63
CA ILE A 178 -9.84 -6.17 -6.83
C ILE A 178 -10.00 -7.43 -7.70
N GLU A 179 -8.92 -8.17 -7.95
CA GLU A 179 -8.95 -9.43 -8.69
C GLU A 179 -9.81 -10.50 -7.96
N ARG A 180 -9.67 -10.59 -6.64
CA ARG A 180 -10.47 -11.51 -5.82
C ARG A 180 -11.95 -11.20 -5.91
N ALA A 181 -12.33 -9.93 -5.76
CA ALA A 181 -13.72 -9.50 -5.89
C ALA A 181 -14.29 -9.93 -7.26
N ALA A 182 -13.56 -9.68 -8.34
CA ALA A 182 -13.96 -10.09 -9.69
C ALA A 182 -14.14 -11.62 -9.82
N THR A 183 -13.22 -12.43 -9.24
CA THR A 183 -13.31 -13.90 -9.33
C THR A 183 -14.42 -14.50 -8.47
N GLN A 184 -14.84 -13.81 -7.42
CA GLN A 184 -15.94 -14.23 -6.53
C GLN A 184 -17.30 -13.66 -6.94
N GLY A 185 -17.35 -12.85 -8.00
CA GLY A 185 -18.58 -12.16 -8.41
C GLY A 185 -19.04 -11.09 -7.40
N MET A 186 -18.15 -10.61 -6.55
CA MET A 186 -18.43 -9.51 -5.63
C MET A 186 -18.29 -8.18 -6.39
N PRO A 187 -19.29 -7.30 -6.36
CA PRO A 187 -19.18 -5.99 -6.97
C PRO A 187 -17.99 -5.21 -6.38
N CYS A 188 -17.10 -4.72 -7.25
CA CYS A 188 -15.97 -3.90 -6.83
C CYS A 188 -15.79 -2.74 -7.82
N ARG A 189 -15.90 -1.53 -7.33
CA ARG A 189 -15.83 -0.31 -8.15
C ARG A 189 -14.60 0.52 -7.78
N ILE A 190 -13.87 0.95 -8.82
CA ILE A 190 -12.78 1.92 -8.71
C ILE A 190 -13.36 3.27 -9.17
N THR A 191 -13.40 4.25 -8.27
CA THR A 191 -14.01 5.55 -8.56
C THR A 191 -13.47 6.63 -7.64
N ASN A 192 -13.72 7.89 -7.97
CA ASN A 192 -13.50 8.98 -7.02
C ASN A 192 -14.46 8.80 -5.83
N VAL A 193 -13.92 8.94 -4.62
CA VAL A 193 -14.65 8.84 -3.36
C VAL A 193 -14.57 10.18 -2.66
N SER A 194 -15.69 10.83 -2.44
CA SER A 194 -15.72 12.06 -1.64
C SER A 194 -15.65 11.72 -0.14
N LEU A 195 -15.16 12.66 0.68
CA LEU A 195 -15.19 12.46 2.12
C LEU A 195 -16.62 12.25 2.66
N PRO A 196 -17.65 13.00 2.23
CA PRO A 196 -19.02 12.72 2.64
C PRO A 196 -19.51 11.31 2.29
N ASP A 197 -19.15 10.77 1.12
CA ASP A 197 -19.51 9.40 0.74
C ASP A 197 -18.80 8.37 1.62
N LEU A 198 -17.52 8.60 1.91
CA LEU A 198 -16.75 7.72 2.80
C LEU A 198 -17.36 7.68 4.21
N LEU A 199 -17.82 8.82 4.76
CA LEU A 199 -18.43 8.89 6.08
C LEU A 199 -19.78 8.15 6.18
N GLN A 200 -20.38 7.79 5.05
CA GLN A 200 -21.59 6.99 4.98
C GLN A 200 -21.36 5.52 4.63
N ALA A 201 -20.08 5.08 4.63
CA ALA A 201 -19.74 3.69 4.39
C ALA A 201 -20.28 2.77 5.51
N ASP A 202 -20.67 1.56 5.13
CA ASP A 202 -21.03 0.50 6.06
C ASP A 202 -19.79 -0.03 6.78
N GLU A 203 -18.68 -0.19 6.04
CA GLU A 203 -17.34 -0.49 6.55
C GLU A 203 -16.28 0.32 5.81
N ILE A 204 -15.19 0.65 6.51
CA ILE A 204 -13.95 1.17 5.91
C ILE A 204 -12.81 0.28 6.40
N PHE A 205 -11.88 -0.05 5.51
CA PHE A 205 -10.68 -0.78 5.91
C PHE A 205 -9.46 -0.39 5.09
N LEU A 206 -8.30 -0.55 5.70
CA LEU A 206 -7.00 -0.26 5.12
C LEU A 206 -6.26 -1.55 4.80
N VAL A 207 -5.49 -1.53 3.71
CA VAL A 207 -4.72 -2.70 3.27
C VAL A 207 -3.31 -2.35 2.85
N ASN A 208 -2.37 -3.17 3.26
CA ASN A 208 -1.04 -3.25 2.63
C ASN A 208 -0.42 -4.63 2.91
N THR A 209 0.70 -4.90 2.30
CA THR A 209 1.38 -6.20 2.40
C THR A 209 1.80 -6.57 3.84
N VAL A 210 2.05 -5.59 4.71
CA VAL A 210 2.58 -5.82 6.08
C VAL A 210 1.46 -5.96 7.09
N ILE A 211 0.45 -5.05 7.02
CA ILE A 211 -0.67 -5.05 7.96
C ILE A 211 -1.76 -6.05 7.58
N GLY A 212 -1.76 -6.58 6.34
CA GLY A 212 -2.92 -7.29 5.82
C GLY A 212 -4.11 -6.36 5.67
N VAL A 213 -5.10 -6.51 6.54
CA VAL A 213 -6.30 -5.66 6.61
C VAL A 213 -6.44 -5.08 8.01
N TRP A 214 -6.66 -3.79 8.11
CA TRP A 214 -7.09 -3.11 9.33
C TRP A 214 -8.47 -2.49 9.11
N PRO A 215 -9.52 -2.97 9.78
CA PRO A 215 -10.79 -2.26 9.82
C PRO A 215 -10.60 -0.87 10.41
N VAL A 216 -11.38 0.09 9.96
CA VAL A 216 -11.40 1.45 10.54
C VAL A 216 -12.58 1.54 11.49
N ARG A 217 -12.27 1.67 12.79
CA ARG A 217 -13.30 1.85 13.82
C ARG A 217 -13.75 3.30 13.91
N GLU A 218 -12.81 4.23 13.80
CA GLU A 218 -13.09 5.63 14.13
C GLU A 218 -12.24 6.59 13.31
N MET A 219 -12.85 7.63 12.83
CA MET A 219 -12.19 8.84 12.34
C MET A 219 -13.17 10.02 12.49
N PRO A 220 -12.75 11.28 12.33
CA PRO A 220 -13.67 12.42 12.44
C PRO A 220 -14.93 12.26 11.58
N GLY A 221 -16.09 12.15 12.22
CA GLY A 221 -17.38 11.99 11.55
C GLY A 221 -17.77 10.55 11.19
N TYR A 222 -16.97 9.54 11.53
CA TYR A 222 -17.26 8.12 11.26
C TYR A 222 -16.96 7.26 12.48
N PHE A 223 -17.87 6.31 12.75
CA PHE A 223 -17.69 5.28 13.78
C PHE A 223 -18.34 3.97 13.34
N CYS A 224 -17.65 2.85 13.53
CA CYS A 224 -18.12 1.52 13.22
C CYS A 224 -17.53 0.51 14.22
N GLU A 225 -18.33 -0.51 14.61
CA GLU A 225 -17.90 -1.59 15.53
C GLU A 225 -17.99 -2.98 14.90
N HIS A 226 -18.59 -3.10 13.73
CA HIS A 226 -18.83 -4.37 13.07
C HIS A 226 -18.17 -4.37 11.68
N PHE A 227 -17.31 -5.36 11.43
CA PHE A 227 -16.44 -5.42 10.24
C PHE A 227 -16.51 -6.79 9.55
N PRO A 228 -17.71 -7.32 9.22
CA PRO A 228 -17.82 -8.65 8.63
C PRO A 228 -17.02 -8.78 7.33
N VAL A 229 -17.11 -7.82 6.41
CA VAL A 229 -16.42 -7.88 5.13
C VAL A 229 -14.90 -7.77 5.31
N ALA A 230 -14.43 -6.86 6.17
CA ALA A 230 -13.00 -6.73 6.44
C ALA A 230 -12.43 -8.01 7.07
N HIS A 231 -13.16 -8.68 7.97
CA HIS A 231 -12.74 -9.95 8.58
C HIS A 231 -12.74 -11.11 7.55
N ASP A 232 -13.75 -11.21 6.69
CA ASP A 232 -13.76 -12.21 5.60
C ASP A 232 -12.55 -12.03 4.67
N ILE A 233 -12.16 -10.80 4.39
CA ILE A 233 -10.97 -10.49 3.58
C ILE A 233 -9.68 -10.84 4.34
N GLN A 234 -9.61 -10.63 5.67
CA GLN A 234 -8.48 -11.07 6.49
C GLN A 234 -8.28 -12.59 6.38
N ASP A 235 -9.35 -13.34 6.60
CA ASP A 235 -9.33 -14.81 6.55
C ASP A 235 -8.91 -15.31 5.18
N TRP A 236 -9.40 -14.69 4.11
CA TRP A 236 -8.96 -15.02 2.77
C TRP A 236 -7.46 -14.76 2.57
N LEU A 237 -6.96 -13.59 2.97
CA LEU A 237 -5.53 -13.26 2.83
C LEU A 237 -4.63 -14.22 3.60
N LEU A 238 -5.05 -14.69 4.77
CA LEU A 238 -4.32 -15.67 5.57
C LEU A 238 -4.28 -17.04 4.88
N ASN A 239 -5.42 -17.50 4.35
CA ASN A 239 -5.53 -18.81 3.70
C ASN A 239 -4.76 -18.89 2.37
N GLU A 240 -4.68 -17.80 1.62
CA GLU A 240 -3.93 -17.75 0.35
C GLU A 240 -2.40 -17.70 0.56
N ASN A 241 -1.95 -17.31 1.75
CA ASN A 241 -0.53 -17.20 2.09
C ASN A 241 0.03 -18.46 2.78
N ASN A 242 -0.80 -19.45 3.09
CA ASN A 242 -0.43 -20.75 3.63
C ASN A 242 -0.29 -21.77 2.49
#